data_0d6e42c29292f4304bd5fc9ef90c8189
#
_entry.id   0d6e42c29292f4304bd5fc9ef90c8189
#
_cell.length_a   1.000
_cell.length_b   1.000
_cell.length_c   1.000
_cell.angle_alpha   90.00
_cell.angle_beta   90.00
_cell.angle_gamma   90.00
#
_symmetry.space_group_name_H-M   'P 1'
#
loop_
_entity.id
_entity.type
_entity.pdbx_description
1 polymer ?
#
loop_
_entity_poly.entity_id
_entity_poly.type
_entity_poly.pdbx_seq_one_letter_code
_entity_poly.pdbx_strand_id
1 'polypeptide(L)'
;TGSTSSAFYFPDKVEEDKGSHKIDYKVLEAPIMKGGKNYKVQQGAGMAVTKSDDKHEYAATVFLKWFSKKKQNLEFVCESSYLPVLKEANNMKSVDQMIKDKKIKVDDKTYDCLKNTLDNFDKTKFYTTKTFKNGYSMRKVLDYNLSDQATADKAAIDKAIKAGASRESVLKQYTSDKNFETWYQGFCSALEKAQEAKETK
;
A
#
# COMPACT_ATOMS: atom_id res chain seq x y z
N THR A 1 0.10 8.17 -1.16
CA THR A 1 0.96 7.14 -1.76
C THR A 1 0.33 5.77 -1.55
N GLY A 2 0.42 4.91 -2.53
CA GLY A 2 -0.19 3.58 -2.45
C GLY A 2 0.50 2.59 -3.37
N SER A 3 -0.02 1.38 -3.39
CA SER A 3 0.35 0.35 -4.37
C SER A 3 -0.32 0.62 -5.72
N THR A 4 0.02 -0.15 -6.74
CA THR A 4 -0.64 -0.08 -8.05
C THR A 4 -2.16 -0.29 -7.97
N SER A 5 -2.63 -1.11 -7.03
CA SER A 5 -4.07 -1.31 -6.77
C SER A 5 -4.80 -0.07 -6.25
N SER A 6 -4.10 0.99 -5.85
CA SER A 6 -4.73 2.26 -5.46
C SER A 6 -5.54 2.89 -6.59
N ALA A 7 -5.27 2.53 -7.85
CA ALA A 7 -6.06 2.96 -9.00
C ALA A 7 -7.56 2.69 -8.84
N PHE A 8 -7.93 1.57 -8.21
CA PHE A 8 -9.34 1.20 -8.01
C PHE A 8 -10.08 2.04 -6.96
N TYR A 9 -9.34 2.70 -6.08
CA TYR A 9 -9.90 3.49 -4.97
C TYR A 9 -9.80 4.99 -5.20
N PHE A 10 -9.17 5.41 -6.28
CA PHE A 10 -9.06 6.82 -6.60
C PHE A 10 -10.40 7.34 -7.15
N PRO A 11 -11.02 8.36 -6.52
CA PRO A 11 -12.32 8.86 -6.95
C PRO A 11 -12.23 9.57 -8.31
N ASP A 12 -13.32 9.50 -9.06
CA ASP A 12 -13.43 10.21 -10.37
C ASP A 12 -13.94 11.65 -10.19
N LYS A 13 -14.61 11.91 -9.08
CA LYS A 13 -15.24 13.21 -8.80
C LYS A 13 -15.25 13.49 -7.31
N VAL A 14 -15.33 14.76 -6.97
CA VAL A 14 -15.65 15.26 -5.63
C VAL A 14 -17.13 15.63 -5.61
N GLU A 15 -17.84 15.17 -4.59
CA GLU A 15 -19.20 15.58 -4.29
C GLU A 15 -19.15 16.72 -3.27
N GLU A 16 -19.87 17.80 -3.56
CA GLU A 16 -20.02 18.97 -2.71
C GLU A 16 -21.50 19.26 -2.47
N ASP A 17 -21.83 20.08 -1.47
CA ASP A 17 -23.21 20.44 -1.16
C ASP A 17 -23.99 21.07 -2.33
N LYS A 18 -23.28 21.68 -3.28
CA LYS A 18 -23.85 22.39 -4.43
C LYS A 18 -23.59 21.71 -5.78
N GLY A 19 -23.11 20.48 -5.78
CA GLY A 19 -22.85 19.72 -7.01
C GLY A 19 -21.60 18.85 -6.95
N SER A 20 -21.12 18.42 -8.10
CA SER A 20 -19.91 17.60 -8.20
C SER A 20 -19.01 18.10 -9.34
N HIS A 21 -17.71 17.90 -9.19
CA HIS A 21 -16.75 18.18 -10.25
C HIS A 21 -15.79 17.00 -10.43
N LYS A 22 -15.29 16.81 -11.65
CA LYS A 22 -14.28 15.79 -11.95
C LYS A 22 -12.96 16.13 -11.29
N ILE A 23 -12.22 15.09 -10.92
CA ILE A 23 -10.86 15.20 -10.39
C ILE A 23 -9.87 14.87 -11.49
N ASP A 24 -8.92 15.78 -11.73
CA ASP A 24 -7.72 15.47 -12.47
C ASP A 24 -6.70 14.78 -11.55
N TYR A 25 -5.98 13.80 -12.09
CA TYR A 25 -4.97 13.07 -11.34
C TYR A 25 -3.66 12.99 -12.11
N LYS A 26 -2.58 12.74 -11.40
CA LYS A 26 -1.28 12.43 -11.99
C LYS A 26 -0.59 11.35 -11.16
N VAL A 27 -0.15 10.28 -11.82
CA VAL A 27 0.64 9.23 -11.19
C VAL A 27 2.11 9.63 -11.24
N LEU A 28 2.73 9.70 -10.09
CA LEU A 28 4.14 10.05 -9.92
C LEU A 28 4.85 8.95 -9.15
N GLU A 29 6.17 8.87 -9.31
CA GLU A 29 6.97 8.05 -8.40
C GLU A 29 6.80 8.50 -6.94
N ALA A 30 6.84 7.54 -6.01
CA ALA A 30 6.87 7.87 -4.60
C ALA A 30 8.13 8.69 -4.28
N PRO A 31 7.99 9.80 -3.54
CA PRO A 31 9.11 10.67 -3.24
C PRO A 31 10.18 9.95 -2.42
N ILE A 32 11.44 10.35 -2.63
CA ILE A 32 12.59 9.85 -1.90
C ILE A 32 13.11 11.00 -1.05
N MET A 33 13.37 10.74 0.23
CA MET A 33 13.99 11.74 1.10
C MET A 33 15.38 12.13 0.58
N LYS A 34 15.77 13.38 0.75
CA LYS A 34 17.11 13.87 0.36
C LYS A 34 18.20 13.00 1.00
N GLY A 35 19.09 12.45 0.18
CA GLY A 35 20.12 11.51 0.63
C GLY A 35 19.64 10.06 0.81
N GLY A 36 18.34 9.79 0.64
CA GLY A 36 17.77 8.44 0.67
C GLY A 36 18.07 7.63 -0.59
N LYS A 37 17.77 6.35 -0.51
CA LYS A 37 17.90 5.41 -1.63
C LYS A 37 16.51 5.02 -2.14
N ASN A 38 16.40 4.74 -3.44
CA ASN A 38 15.12 4.31 -4.04
C ASN A 38 14.82 2.84 -3.71
N TYR A 39 14.41 2.61 -2.47
CA TYR A 39 13.90 1.32 -2.01
C TYR A 39 12.39 1.37 -1.90
N LYS A 40 11.72 0.34 -2.41
CA LYS A 40 10.26 0.16 -2.28
C LYS A 40 9.96 -1.24 -1.78
N VAL A 41 8.97 -1.34 -0.93
CA VAL A 41 8.53 -2.65 -0.45
C VAL A 41 7.81 -3.39 -1.58
N GLN A 42 8.19 -4.62 -1.83
CA GLN A 42 7.47 -5.52 -2.71
C GLN A 42 6.39 -6.23 -1.89
N GLN A 43 5.16 -5.83 -2.12
CA GLN A 43 3.99 -6.50 -1.58
C GLN A 43 3.29 -7.27 -2.70
N GLY A 44 2.69 -8.40 -2.36
CA GLY A 44 1.94 -9.19 -3.32
C GLY A 44 1.18 -10.29 -2.63
N ALA A 45 0.16 -10.80 -3.32
CA ALA A 45 -0.52 -12.01 -2.90
C ALA A 45 0.36 -13.23 -3.24
N GLY A 46 0.53 -14.12 -2.27
CA GLY A 46 1.15 -15.43 -2.48
C GLY A 46 0.07 -16.50 -2.61
N MET A 47 0.33 -17.51 -3.41
CA MET A 47 -0.52 -18.69 -3.51
C MET A 47 0.24 -19.90 -2.99
N ALA A 48 -0.42 -20.70 -2.17
CA ALA A 48 0.13 -21.94 -1.65
C ALA A 48 -0.81 -23.11 -1.93
N VAL A 49 -0.24 -24.26 -2.28
CA VAL A 49 -1.01 -25.50 -2.35
C VAL A 49 -1.06 -26.07 -0.94
N THR A 50 -2.27 -26.18 -0.39
CA THR A 50 -2.49 -26.82 0.90
C THR A 50 -2.46 -28.34 0.74
N LYS A 51 -2.01 -29.03 1.78
CA LYS A 51 -1.97 -30.50 1.78
C LYS A 51 -3.39 -31.07 1.66
N SER A 52 -3.56 -32.00 0.73
CA SER A 52 -4.80 -32.71 0.44
C SER A 52 -4.48 -34.10 -0.11
N ASP A 53 -5.35 -34.68 -0.91
CA ASP A 53 -5.02 -35.87 -1.68
C ASP A 53 -4.23 -35.50 -2.97
N ASP A 54 -3.56 -36.50 -3.54
CA ASP A 54 -2.66 -36.32 -4.70
C ASP A 54 -3.36 -35.66 -5.89
N LYS A 55 -4.64 -35.93 -6.12
CA LYS A 55 -5.39 -35.39 -7.26
C LYS A 55 -5.64 -33.89 -7.10
N HIS A 56 -6.05 -33.45 -5.91
CA HIS A 56 -6.28 -32.04 -5.63
C HIS A 56 -4.97 -31.24 -5.61
N GLU A 57 -3.91 -31.79 -5.01
CA GLU A 57 -2.59 -31.15 -5.02
C GLU A 57 -2.03 -31.02 -6.44
N TYR A 58 -2.18 -32.06 -7.26
CA TYR A 58 -1.81 -32.03 -8.68
C TYR A 58 -2.61 -30.98 -9.46
N ALA A 59 -3.95 -30.97 -9.31
CA ALA A 59 -4.80 -30.01 -9.99
C ALA A 59 -4.46 -28.56 -9.62
N ALA A 60 -4.25 -28.27 -8.33
CA ALA A 60 -3.81 -26.96 -7.86
C ALA A 60 -2.45 -26.57 -8.45
N THR A 61 -1.51 -27.51 -8.52
CA THR A 61 -0.19 -27.26 -9.11
C THR A 61 -0.29 -26.97 -10.61
N VAL A 62 -1.14 -27.68 -11.34
CA VAL A 62 -1.39 -27.45 -12.78
C VAL A 62 -1.99 -26.07 -12.99
N PHE A 63 -2.97 -25.68 -12.14
CA PHE A 63 -3.56 -24.33 -12.18
C PHE A 63 -2.50 -23.25 -11.97
N LEU A 64 -1.65 -23.37 -10.94
CA LEU A 64 -0.62 -22.37 -10.65
C LEU A 64 0.42 -22.27 -11.79
N LYS A 65 0.80 -23.40 -12.39
CA LYS A 65 1.66 -23.43 -13.58
C LYS A 65 1.00 -22.75 -14.78
N TRP A 66 -0.29 -22.93 -14.97
CA TRP A 66 -1.04 -22.25 -16.03
C TRP A 66 -1.15 -20.76 -15.76
N PHE A 67 -1.53 -20.35 -14.54
CA PHE A 67 -1.71 -18.97 -14.14
C PHE A 67 -0.42 -18.14 -14.24
N SER A 68 0.73 -18.73 -13.96
CA SER A 68 2.04 -18.07 -14.06
C SER A 68 2.61 -17.99 -15.48
N LYS A 69 1.96 -18.60 -16.50
CA LYS A 69 2.39 -18.43 -17.91
C LYS A 69 2.20 -16.97 -18.34
N LYS A 70 3.10 -16.47 -19.18
CA LYS A 70 3.15 -15.06 -19.61
C LYS A 70 1.79 -14.52 -20.06
N LYS A 71 1.08 -15.26 -20.91
CA LYS A 71 -0.21 -14.83 -21.46
C LYS A 71 -1.27 -14.64 -20.38
N GLN A 72 -1.53 -15.68 -19.58
CA GLN A 72 -2.55 -15.67 -18.53
C GLN A 72 -2.23 -14.65 -17.45
N ASN A 73 -0.96 -14.56 -17.06
CA ASN A 73 -0.54 -13.64 -16.03
C ASN A 73 -0.62 -12.17 -16.48
N LEU A 74 -0.25 -11.86 -17.73
CA LEU A 74 -0.42 -10.51 -18.28
C LEU A 74 -1.89 -10.10 -18.43
N GLU A 75 -2.77 -11.02 -18.81
CA GLU A 75 -4.21 -10.77 -18.85
C GLU A 75 -4.73 -10.36 -17.47
N PHE A 76 -4.38 -11.14 -16.44
CA PHE A 76 -4.68 -10.82 -15.04
C PHE A 76 -4.08 -9.48 -14.58
N VAL A 77 -2.84 -9.16 -14.97
CA VAL A 77 -2.17 -7.89 -14.67
C VAL A 77 -2.96 -6.69 -15.20
N CYS A 78 -3.43 -6.77 -16.43
CA CYS A 78 -4.23 -5.70 -17.06
C CYS A 78 -5.55 -5.43 -16.32
N GLU A 79 -6.13 -6.44 -15.70
CA GLU A 79 -7.42 -6.35 -15.01
C GLU A 79 -7.30 -6.08 -13.50
N SER A 80 -6.14 -6.35 -12.90
CA SER A 80 -5.95 -6.32 -11.44
C SER A 80 -4.96 -5.29 -10.94
N SER A 81 -4.22 -4.62 -11.83
CA SER A 81 -3.12 -3.72 -11.45
C SER A 81 -1.96 -4.38 -10.68
N TYR A 82 -1.89 -5.71 -10.63
CA TYR A 82 -0.72 -6.41 -10.13
C TYR A 82 0.43 -6.35 -11.14
N LEU A 83 1.65 -6.58 -10.67
CA LEU A 83 2.80 -6.67 -11.58
C LEU A 83 2.97 -8.09 -12.11
N PRO A 84 3.54 -8.25 -13.34
CA PRO A 84 3.83 -9.56 -13.89
C PRO A 84 4.80 -10.36 -13.01
N VAL A 85 4.54 -11.67 -12.86
CA VAL A 85 5.43 -12.55 -12.08
C VAL A 85 6.71 -12.93 -12.84
N LEU A 86 6.69 -12.89 -14.17
CA LEU A 86 7.86 -13.19 -15.00
C LEU A 86 8.66 -11.92 -15.28
N LYS A 87 9.97 -11.96 -15.07
CA LYS A 87 10.87 -10.82 -15.31
C LYS A 87 10.76 -10.28 -16.75
N GLU A 88 10.70 -11.17 -17.72
CA GLU A 88 10.57 -10.85 -19.15
C GLU A 88 9.25 -10.14 -19.51
N ALA A 89 8.26 -10.22 -18.63
CA ALA A 89 6.95 -9.58 -18.81
C ALA A 89 6.87 -8.22 -18.11
N ASN A 90 7.80 -7.89 -17.20
CA ASN A 90 7.83 -6.63 -16.44
C ASN A 90 8.31 -5.45 -17.30
N ASN A 91 7.57 -5.13 -18.36
CA ASN A 91 7.79 -3.98 -19.23
C ASN A 91 6.49 -3.60 -19.94
N MET A 92 6.33 -2.31 -20.26
CA MET A 92 5.12 -1.80 -20.91
C MET A 92 4.85 -2.41 -22.28
N LYS A 93 5.90 -2.74 -23.05
CA LYS A 93 5.72 -3.39 -24.35
C LYS A 93 4.93 -4.70 -24.25
N SER A 94 5.16 -5.49 -23.20
CA SER A 94 4.41 -6.74 -22.95
C SER A 94 2.96 -6.45 -22.55
N VAL A 95 2.72 -5.41 -21.76
CA VAL A 95 1.37 -4.97 -21.35
C VAL A 95 0.59 -4.44 -22.56
N ASP A 96 1.17 -3.51 -23.32
CA ASP A 96 0.55 -2.93 -24.51
C ASP A 96 0.20 -3.98 -25.56
N GLN A 97 1.11 -4.95 -25.76
CA GLN A 97 0.86 -6.06 -26.68
C GLN A 97 -0.31 -6.92 -26.21
N MET A 98 -0.41 -7.20 -24.90
CA MET A 98 -1.52 -7.96 -24.33
C MET A 98 -2.86 -7.22 -24.50
N ILE A 99 -2.88 -5.92 -24.22
CA ILE A 99 -4.06 -5.07 -24.38
C ILE A 99 -4.55 -5.12 -25.83
N LYS A 100 -3.63 -4.98 -26.79
CA LYS A 100 -3.93 -5.01 -28.21
C LYS A 100 -4.44 -6.37 -28.66
N ASP A 101 -3.75 -7.46 -28.30
CA ASP A 101 -4.05 -8.81 -28.76
C ASP A 101 -5.39 -9.32 -28.21
N LYS A 102 -5.71 -8.96 -27.00
CA LYS A 102 -6.93 -9.38 -26.30
C LYS A 102 -8.06 -8.36 -26.36
N LYS A 103 -7.79 -7.17 -26.90
CA LYS A 103 -8.73 -6.03 -26.90
C LYS A 103 -9.27 -5.71 -25.49
N ILE A 104 -8.41 -5.84 -24.48
CA ILE A 104 -8.76 -5.54 -23.11
C ILE A 104 -8.96 -4.04 -22.95
N LYS A 105 -10.06 -3.63 -22.35
CA LYS A 105 -10.26 -2.24 -21.95
C LYS A 105 -9.69 -2.05 -20.53
N VAL A 106 -8.49 -1.50 -20.47
CA VAL A 106 -7.86 -1.13 -19.19
C VAL A 106 -8.30 0.29 -18.82
N ASP A 107 -8.65 0.49 -17.56
CA ASP A 107 -8.93 1.82 -17.03
C ASP A 107 -7.66 2.69 -17.04
N ASP A 108 -7.81 3.97 -17.37
CA ASP A 108 -6.68 4.90 -17.53
C ASP A 108 -5.82 4.99 -16.27
N LYS A 109 -6.43 4.99 -15.08
CA LYS A 109 -5.71 5.03 -13.79
C LYS A 109 -4.87 3.77 -13.57
N THR A 110 -5.42 2.62 -13.91
CA THR A 110 -4.71 1.33 -13.86
C THR A 110 -3.53 1.32 -14.82
N TYR A 111 -3.76 1.78 -16.07
CA TYR A 111 -2.71 1.87 -17.07
C TYR A 111 -1.58 2.80 -16.64
N ASP A 112 -1.91 3.99 -16.14
CA ASP A 112 -0.92 4.97 -15.67
C ASP A 112 -0.13 4.48 -14.45
N CYS A 113 -0.77 3.76 -13.52
CA CYS A 113 -0.09 3.13 -12.38
C CYS A 113 0.89 2.04 -12.85
N LEU A 114 0.47 1.17 -13.76
CA LEU A 114 1.34 0.14 -14.34
C LEU A 114 2.50 0.77 -15.09
N LYS A 115 2.22 1.76 -15.94
CA LYS A 115 3.22 2.47 -16.72
C LYS A 115 4.27 3.14 -15.83
N ASN A 116 3.84 3.92 -14.83
CA ASN A 116 4.76 4.56 -13.91
C ASN A 116 5.65 3.54 -13.19
N THR A 117 5.08 2.42 -12.77
CA THR A 117 5.83 1.38 -12.04
C THR A 117 6.81 0.64 -12.94
N LEU A 118 6.38 0.23 -14.13
CA LEU A 118 7.22 -0.56 -15.05
C LEU A 118 8.32 0.28 -15.69
N ASP A 119 8.07 1.55 -16.02
CA ASP A 119 9.08 2.46 -16.56
C ASP A 119 10.19 2.79 -15.55
N ASN A 120 9.91 2.65 -14.26
CA ASN A 120 10.85 2.89 -13.17
C ASN A 120 11.35 1.62 -12.48
N PHE A 121 10.98 0.45 -12.99
CA PHE A 121 11.25 -0.84 -12.36
C PHE A 121 12.76 -1.05 -12.14
N ASP A 122 13.58 -0.84 -13.15
CA ASP A 122 15.04 -1.04 -13.10
C ASP A 122 15.76 -0.01 -12.22
N LYS A 123 15.16 1.15 -11.96
CA LYS A 123 15.71 2.20 -11.10
C LYS A 123 15.34 1.99 -9.62
N THR A 124 14.46 1.04 -9.34
CA THR A 124 13.92 0.80 -8.02
C THR A 124 14.52 -0.48 -7.43
N LYS A 125 14.97 -0.42 -6.19
CA LYS A 125 15.35 -1.60 -5.43
C LYS A 125 14.17 -2.07 -4.61
N PHE A 126 13.73 -3.28 -4.86
CA PHE A 126 12.64 -3.90 -4.11
C PHE A 126 13.16 -4.73 -2.95
N TYR A 127 12.41 -4.73 -1.87
CA TYR A 127 12.67 -5.60 -0.73
C TYR A 127 11.36 -6.17 -0.19
N THR A 128 11.44 -7.35 0.41
CA THR A 128 10.34 -7.97 1.13
C THR A 128 10.70 -8.00 2.61
N THR A 129 9.79 -7.60 3.47
CA THR A 129 9.98 -7.66 4.92
C THR A 129 10.12 -9.12 5.36
N LYS A 130 11.17 -9.40 6.14
CA LYS A 130 11.36 -10.74 6.71
C LYS A 130 10.33 -10.97 7.81
N THR A 131 9.82 -12.18 7.89
CA THR A 131 8.99 -12.61 9.04
C THR A 131 9.87 -12.79 10.27
N PHE A 132 9.38 -12.39 11.42
CA PHE A 132 10.03 -12.56 12.72
C PHE A 132 8.97 -12.75 13.81
N LYS A 133 9.40 -13.27 14.96
CA LYS A 133 8.50 -13.51 16.09
C LYS A 133 7.80 -12.21 16.50
N ASN A 134 6.50 -12.29 16.74
CA ASN A 134 5.64 -11.16 17.10
C ASN A 134 5.57 -10.02 16.05
N GLY A 135 6.06 -10.24 14.83
CA GLY A 135 6.03 -9.23 13.76
C GLY A 135 4.64 -8.69 13.46
N TYR A 136 3.60 -9.52 13.59
CA TYR A 136 2.21 -9.08 13.43
C TYR A 136 1.77 -8.09 14.50
N SER A 137 2.09 -8.33 15.77
CA SER A 137 1.77 -7.44 16.88
C SER A 137 2.51 -6.10 16.77
N MET A 138 3.79 -6.14 16.41
CA MET A 138 4.57 -4.93 16.16
C MET A 138 4.05 -4.14 14.98
N ARG A 139 3.62 -4.82 13.91
CA ARG A 139 3.01 -4.18 12.75
C ARG A 139 1.72 -3.43 13.11
N LYS A 140 0.89 -3.97 14.00
CA LYS A 140 -0.29 -3.26 14.50
C LYS A 140 0.07 -1.97 15.23
N VAL A 141 1.13 -1.97 16.04
CA VAL A 141 1.61 -0.73 16.68
C VAL A 141 2.01 0.30 15.62
N LEU A 142 2.74 -0.10 14.58
CA LEU A 142 3.12 0.79 13.48
C LEU A 142 1.91 1.34 12.72
N ASP A 143 0.88 0.52 12.49
CA ASP A 143 -0.29 0.91 11.71
C ASP A 143 -1.22 1.87 12.47
N TYR A 144 -1.43 1.64 13.77
CA TYR A 144 -2.49 2.31 14.52
C TYR A 144 -2.01 3.38 15.49
N ASN A 145 -0.82 3.26 16.09
CA ASN A 145 -0.39 4.14 17.18
C ASN A 145 -0.45 5.63 16.80
N LEU A 146 0.07 6.01 15.62
CA LEU A 146 0.07 7.40 15.18
C LEU A 146 -1.34 7.88 14.81
N SER A 147 -2.13 7.06 14.16
CA SER A 147 -3.51 7.42 13.77
C SER A 147 -4.43 7.57 14.97
N ASP A 148 -4.29 6.72 15.96
CA ASP A 148 -5.04 6.79 17.23
C ASP A 148 -4.67 8.05 18.00
N GLN A 149 -3.37 8.36 18.11
CA GLN A 149 -2.90 9.60 18.72
C GLN A 149 -3.44 10.83 17.98
N ALA A 150 -3.33 10.86 16.65
CA ALA A 150 -3.82 11.97 15.84
C ALA A 150 -5.34 12.16 15.99
N THR A 151 -6.09 11.08 16.11
CA THR A 151 -7.54 11.11 16.33
C THR A 151 -7.88 11.68 17.71
N ALA A 152 -7.17 11.24 18.75
CA ALA A 152 -7.33 11.73 20.11
C ALA A 152 -6.97 13.24 20.22
N ASP A 153 -5.83 13.61 19.63
CA ASP A 153 -5.36 15.00 19.60
C ASP A 153 -6.35 15.90 18.86
N LYS A 154 -6.85 15.47 17.71
CA LYS A 154 -7.86 16.21 16.97
C LYS A 154 -9.12 16.44 17.79
N ALA A 155 -9.63 15.41 18.47
CA ALA A 155 -10.81 15.54 19.32
C ALA A 155 -10.59 16.53 20.47
N ALA A 156 -9.42 16.51 21.12
CA ALA A 156 -9.06 17.42 22.18
C ALA A 156 -8.90 18.87 21.67
N ILE A 157 -8.27 19.07 20.53
CA ILE A 157 -8.13 20.36 19.85
C ILE A 157 -9.52 20.94 19.52
N ASP A 158 -10.38 20.16 18.87
CA ASP A 158 -11.72 20.60 18.48
C ASP A 158 -12.56 20.99 19.72
N LYS A 159 -12.44 20.23 20.82
CA LYS A 159 -13.09 20.54 22.10
C LYS A 159 -12.61 21.85 22.69
N ALA A 160 -11.29 22.09 22.71
CA ALA A 160 -10.71 23.33 23.27
C ALA A 160 -11.11 24.55 22.44
N ILE A 161 -11.12 24.43 21.10
CA ILE A 161 -11.56 25.53 20.22
C ILE A 161 -13.05 25.83 20.42
N LYS A 162 -13.90 24.83 20.56
CA LYS A 162 -15.33 24.99 20.87
C LYS A 162 -15.55 25.67 22.23
N ALA A 163 -14.64 25.49 23.19
CA ALA A 163 -14.66 26.14 24.48
C ALA A 163 -14.09 27.57 24.46
N GLY A 164 -13.74 28.12 23.29
CA GLY A 164 -13.28 29.51 23.13
C GLY A 164 -11.75 29.66 23.11
N ALA A 165 -10.97 28.58 23.12
CA ALA A 165 -9.52 28.71 23.03
C ALA A 165 -9.07 29.11 21.61
N SER A 166 -8.00 29.92 21.52
CA SER A 166 -7.39 30.28 20.24
C SER A 166 -6.81 29.01 19.56
N ARG A 167 -7.16 28.79 18.30
CA ARG A 167 -6.62 27.69 17.50
C ARG A 167 -5.09 27.64 17.49
N GLU A 168 -4.46 28.79 17.34
CA GLU A 168 -3.00 28.90 17.31
C GLU A 168 -2.37 28.47 18.63
N SER A 169 -2.91 28.91 19.75
CA SER A 169 -2.43 28.56 21.09
C SER A 169 -2.60 27.09 21.37
N VAL A 170 -3.73 26.50 20.98
CA VAL A 170 -3.98 25.06 21.16
C VAL A 170 -3.01 24.24 20.28
N LEU A 171 -2.85 24.57 19.01
CA LEU A 171 -1.97 23.83 18.10
C LEU A 171 -0.51 23.85 18.57
N LYS A 172 -0.01 24.95 19.15
CA LYS A 172 1.37 25.00 19.70
C LYS A 172 1.64 23.91 20.74
N GLN A 173 0.65 23.50 21.50
CA GLN A 173 0.82 22.44 22.50
C GLN A 173 1.06 21.09 21.83
N TYR A 174 0.30 20.78 20.76
CA TYR A 174 0.34 19.50 20.06
C TYR A 174 1.48 19.40 19.04
N THR A 175 2.04 20.54 18.60
CA THR A 175 3.18 20.58 17.65
C THR A 175 4.53 20.86 18.33
N SER A 176 4.58 20.82 19.66
CA SER A 176 5.81 21.02 20.40
C SER A 176 6.71 19.80 20.43
N ASP A 177 8.03 20.00 20.51
CA ASP A 177 9.01 18.92 20.68
C ASP A 177 8.72 18.05 21.89
N LYS A 178 8.24 18.68 22.98
CA LYS A 178 7.84 17.96 24.20
C LYS A 178 6.69 16.99 23.94
N ASN A 179 5.69 17.40 23.16
CA ASN A 179 4.55 16.54 22.82
C ASN A 179 5.01 15.37 21.95
N PHE A 180 5.85 15.66 20.96
CA PHE A 180 6.46 14.63 20.10
C PHE A 180 7.24 13.63 20.92
N GLU A 181 8.13 14.09 21.81
CA GLU A 181 8.96 13.20 22.64
C GLU A 181 8.11 12.30 23.52
N THR A 182 7.07 12.84 24.14
CA THR A 182 6.13 12.08 24.96
C THR A 182 5.46 10.97 24.18
N TRP A 183 4.96 11.29 22.98
CA TRP A 183 4.37 10.30 22.07
C TRP A 183 5.40 9.26 21.64
N TYR A 184 6.60 9.69 21.26
CA TYR A 184 7.65 8.81 20.74
C TYR A 184 8.11 7.79 21.79
N GLN A 185 8.28 8.19 23.04
CA GLN A 185 8.58 7.28 24.14
C GLN A 185 7.45 6.27 24.37
N GLY A 186 6.21 6.71 24.32
CA GLY A 186 5.04 5.82 24.38
C GLY A 186 5.01 4.82 23.23
N PHE A 187 5.32 5.26 22.02
CA PHE A 187 5.41 4.42 20.82
C PHE A 187 6.52 3.36 20.95
N CYS A 188 7.73 3.74 21.39
CA CYS A 188 8.82 2.81 21.60
C CYS A 188 8.45 1.76 22.67
N SER A 189 7.85 2.18 23.77
CA SER A 189 7.37 1.25 24.81
C SER A 189 6.29 0.30 24.31
N ALA A 190 5.41 0.76 23.43
CA ALA A 190 4.40 -0.09 22.81
C ALA A 190 5.02 -1.15 21.88
N LEU A 191 6.08 -0.79 21.12
CA LEU A 191 6.83 -1.74 20.30
C LEU A 191 7.54 -2.81 21.14
N GLU A 192 8.20 -2.41 22.22
CA GLU A 192 8.86 -3.34 23.16
C GLU A 192 7.86 -4.34 23.75
N LYS A 193 6.73 -3.87 24.25
CA LYS A 193 5.65 -4.72 24.75
C LYS A 193 5.10 -5.66 23.68
N ALA A 194 4.93 -5.18 22.46
CA ALA A 194 4.47 -6.00 21.33
C ALA A 194 5.48 -7.08 20.94
N GLN A 195 6.79 -6.79 21.08
CA GLN A 195 7.86 -7.75 20.81
C GLN A 195 7.91 -8.87 21.87
N GLU A 196 7.61 -8.55 23.13
CA GLU A 196 7.64 -9.49 24.26
C GLU A 196 6.32 -10.25 24.43
N ALA A 197 5.26 -9.85 23.75
CA ALA A 197 3.94 -10.46 23.90
C ALA A 197 3.99 -11.98 23.63
N LYS A 198 3.35 -12.75 24.51
CA LYS A 198 3.16 -14.19 24.27
C LYS A 198 2.18 -14.36 23.13
N GLU A 199 2.55 -15.16 22.14
CA GLU A 199 1.61 -15.53 21.07
C GLU A 199 0.41 -16.25 21.72
N THR A 200 -0.75 -15.62 21.66
CA THR A 200 -2.02 -16.29 21.93
C THR A 200 -2.26 -17.26 20.76
N LYS A 201 -2.28 -18.55 21.07
CA LYS A 201 -2.58 -19.62 20.12
C LYS A 201 -3.99 -19.48 19.56
#